data_c2c0026f00ca1d1bf1e24a8740b7ce23
#
_entry.id   c2c0026f00ca1d1bf1e24a8740b7ce23
#
_cell.length_a   1.000
_cell.length_b   1.000
_cell.length_c   1.000
_cell.angle_alpha   90.00
_cell.angle_beta   90.00
_cell.angle_gamma   90.00
#
_symmetry.space_group_name_H-M   'P 1'
#
loop_
_entity.id
_entity.type
_entity.pdbx_description
1 polymer ?
#
loop_
_entity_poly.entity_id
_entity_poly.type
_entity_poly.pdbx_seq_one_letter_code
_entity_poly.pdbx_strand_id
1 'polypeptide(L)'
;MITKEVTICGKQVTLAYCYATEIAFKNMCNEDMFDFTKHAIESIQAERDPDIEKTIYAIIASMMAYYEEKDKAPIKDTDLMKEAKPVEIGTAMLAILSMRAEFYHVPEGEPEEKQKGGKKGKNH
;
A
#
# COMPACT_ATOMS: atom_id res chain seq x y z
N MET A 1 -12.68 -0.44 -1.42
CA MET A 1 -11.26 -0.21 -1.20
C MET A 1 -10.91 -0.41 0.28
N ILE A 2 -9.67 -0.78 0.54
CA ILE A 2 -9.18 -1.01 1.89
C ILE A 2 -8.55 0.27 2.39
N THR A 3 -8.80 0.66 3.64
CA THR A 3 -8.22 1.90 4.20
C THR A 3 -7.57 1.62 5.55
N LYS A 4 -6.55 2.41 5.88
CA LYS A 4 -5.93 2.42 7.21
C LYS A 4 -5.49 3.85 7.52
N GLU A 5 -5.57 4.19 8.81
CA GLU A 5 -5.10 5.50 9.27
C GLU A 5 -3.71 5.35 9.86
N VAL A 6 -2.84 6.29 9.51
CA VAL A 6 -1.48 6.33 10.04
C VAL A 6 -1.15 7.76 10.44
N THR A 7 -0.12 7.92 11.27
CA THR A 7 0.36 9.24 11.65
C THR A 7 1.59 9.57 10.82
N ILE A 8 1.54 10.67 10.10
CA ILE A 8 2.67 11.15 9.28
C ILE A 8 2.80 12.65 9.51
N CYS A 9 4.00 13.12 9.77
CA CYS A 9 4.27 14.53 10.10
C CYS A 9 3.40 14.99 11.25
N GLY A 10 3.14 14.10 12.21
CA GLY A 10 2.32 14.40 13.37
C GLY A 10 0.84 14.51 13.09
N LYS A 11 0.39 14.20 11.88
CA LYS A 11 -1.03 14.31 11.49
C LYS A 11 -1.58 12.95 11.14
N GLN A 12 -2.90 12.80 11.36
CA GLN A 12 -3.60 11.57 11.02
C GLN A 12 -3.93 11.58 9.53
N VAL A 13 -3.48 10.56 8.80
CA VAL A 13 -3.62 10.47 7.36
C VAL A 13 -4.27 9.14 7.04
N THR A 14 -5.25 9.15 6.15
CA THR A 14 -5.89 7.91 5.69
C THR A 14 -5.24 7.47 4.40
N LEU A 15 -4.76 6.22 4.39
CA LEU A 15 -4.21 5.58 3.20
C LEU A 15 -5.25 4.60 2.67
N ALA A 16 -5.36 4.50 1.35
CA ALA A 16 -6.32 3.59 0.72
C ALA A 16 -5.60 2.68 -0.25
N TYR A 17 -6.09 1.46 -0.38
CA TYR A 17 -5.55 0.51 -1.35
C TYR A 17 -6.67 0.01 -2.26
N CYS A 18 -6.47 0.21 -3.53
CA CYS A 18 -7.33 -0.26 -4.61
C CYS A 18 -6.50 -0.19 -5.90
N TYR A 19 -7.11 -0.51 -7.03
CA TYR A 19 -6.38 -0.45 -8.28
C TYR A 19 -5.86 0.96 -8.59
N ALA A 20 -6.59 2.00 -8.15
CA ALA A 20 -6.12 3.37 -8.35
C ALA A 20 -4.78 3.61 -7.65
N THR A 21 -4.56 3.00 -6.48
CA THR A 21 -3.29 3.09 -5.77
C THR A 21 -2.16 2.50 -6.63
N GLU A 22 -2.40 1.32 -7.22
CA GLU A 22 -1.40 0.64 -8.02
C GLU A 22 -1.07 1.41 -9.29
N ILE A 23 -2.09 1.96 -9.94
CA ILE A 23 -1.91 2.75 -11.16
C ILE A 23 -1.14 4.03 -10.86
N ALA A 24 -1.51 4.73 -9.79
CA ALA A 24 -0.82 5.96 -9.41
C ALA A 24 0.65 5.70 -9.08
N PHE A 25 0.93 4.61 -8.36
CA PHE A 25 2.30 4.26 -8.02
C PHE A 25 3.12 4.00 -9.29
N LYS A 26 2.58 3.21 -10.21
CA LYS A 26 3.29 2.91 -11.46
C LYS A 26 3.53 4.17 -12.27
N ASN A 27 2.56 5.08 -12.30
CA ASN A 27 2.72 6.34 -13.04
C ASN A 27 3.82 7.21 -12.44
N MET A 28 4.03 7.14 -11.13
CA MET A 28 5.03 7.98 -10.47
C MET A 28 6.44 7.43 -10.62
N CYS A 29 6.63 6.12 -10.53
CA CYS A 29 7.97 5.56 -10.47
C CYS A 29 8.25 4.46 -11.50
N ASN A 30 7.28 4.18 -12.37
CA ASN A 30 7.44 3.19 -13.45
C ASN A 30 7.79 1.79 -12.94
N GLU A 31 7.25 1.44 -11.78
CA GLU A 31 7.45 0.12 -11.19
C GLU A 31 6.09 -0.43 -10.75
N ASP A 32 5.91 -1.76 -10.88
CA ASP A 32 4.68 -2.40 -10.42
C ASP A 32 4.66 -2.47 -8.91
N MET A 33 3.49 -2.26 -8.31
CA MET A 33 3.33 -2.37 -6.87
C MET A 33 3.70 -3.78 -6.39
N PHE A 34 3.45 -4.81 -7.20
CA PHE A 34 3.85 -6.18 -6.86
C PHE A 34 5.35 -6.27 -6.60
N ASP A 35 6.17 -5.73 -7.52
CA ASP A 35 7.62 -5.78 -7.38
C ASP A 35 8.09 -4.97 -6.17
N PHE A 36 7.50 -3.79 -5.96
CA PHE A 36 7.85 -2.96 -4.81
C PHE A 36 7.55 -3.71 -3.49
N THR A 37 6.36 -4.30 -3.37
CA THR A 37 6.00 -4.97 -2.12
C THR A 37 6.83 -6.22 -1.90
N LYS A 38 7.18 -6.94 -2.97
CA LYS A 38 8.06 -8.09 -2.86
C LYS A 38 9.43 -7.68 -2.32
N HIS A 39 10.01 -6.63 -2.88
CA HIS A 39 11.31 -6.13 -2.43
C HIS A 39 11.24 -5.59 -1.00
N ALA A 40 10.14 -4.94 -0.63
CA ALA A 40 9.97 -4.42 0.72
C ALA A 40 9.94 -5.56 1.74
N ILE A 41 9.22 -6.63 1.43
CA ILE A 41 9.15 -7.80 2.30
C ILE A 41 10.53 -8.45 2.43
N GLU A 42 11.24 -8.60 1.31
CA GLU A 42 12.59 -9.16 1.33
C GLU A 42 13.54 -8.31 2.17
N SER A 43 13.42 -6.99 2.08
CA SER A 43 14.25 -6.09 2.87
C SER A 43 13.96 -6.23 4.36
N ILE A 44 12.69 -6.33 4.73
CA ILE A 44 12.30 -6.54 6.13
C ILE A 44 12.89 -7.86 6.64
N GLN A 45 12.75 -8.94 5.87
CA GLN A 45 13.25 -10.25 6.28
C GLN A 45 14.76 -10.27 6.42
N ALA A 46 15.46 -9.51 5.58
CA ALA A 46 16.92 -9.43 5.60
C ALA A 46 17.44 -8.33 6.53
N GLU A 47 16.54 -7.62 7.22
CA GLU A 47 16.89 -6.51 8.12
C GLU A 47 17.68 -5.43 7.39
N ARG A 48 17.28 -5.14 6.15
CA ARG A 48 17.86 -4.06 5.37
C ARG A 48 16.88 -2.90 5.27
N ASP A 49 17.41 -1.71 5.00
CA ASP A 49 16.58 -0.54 4.80
C ASP A 49 15.76 -0.68 3.51
N PRO A 50 14.49 -0.27 3.52
CA PRO A 50 13.70 -0.27 2.30
C PRO A 50 14.13 0.85 1.37
N ASP A 51 13.66 0.78 0.13
CA ASP A 51 13.86 1.86 -0.84
C ASP A 51 12.98 3.04 -0.41
N ILE A 52 13.59 4.08 0.13
CA ILE A 52 12.88 5.23 0.69
C ILE A 52 12.09 5.97 -0.38
N GLU A 53 12.70 6.20 -1.53
CA GLU A 53 12.04 6.95 -2.60
C GLU A 53 10.76 6.25 -3.04
N LYS A 54 10.84 4.95 -3.31
CA LYS A 54 9.67 4.20 -3.74
C LYS A 54 8.64 4.07 -2.64
N THR A 55 9.08 3.96 -1.40
CA THR A 55 8.15 3.92 -0.26
C THR A 55 7.36 5.23 -0.17
N ILE A 56 8.03 6.35 -0.37
CA ILE A 56 7.35 7.65 -0.37
C ILE A 56 6.33 7.72 -1.50
N TYR A 57 6.69 7.26 -2.70
CA TYR A 57 5.73 7.23 -3.82
C TYR A 57 4.53 6.32 -3.51
N ALA A 58 4.77 5.19 -2.84
CA ALA A 58 3.67 4.30 -2.45
C ALA A 58 2.73 4.98 -1.45
N ILE A 59 3.28 5.75 -0.52
CA ILE A 59 2.49 6.52 0.44
C ILE A 59 1.66 7.57 -0.29
N ILE A 60 2.29 8.31 -1.21
CA ILE A 60 1.59 9.34 -1.98
C ILE A 60 0.46 8.71 -2.81
N ALA A 61 0.74 7.59 -3.47
CA ALA A 61 -0.27 6.89 -4.26
C ALA A 61 -1.46 6.47 -3.40
N SER A 62 -1.18 6.00 -2.18
CA SER A 62 -2.23 5.58 -1.24
C SER A 62 -3.04 6.75 -0.73
N MET A 63 -2.41 7.91 -0.55
CA MET A 63 -3.11 9.14 -0.19
C MET A 63 -3.99 9.63 -1.34
N MET A 64 -3.47 9.63 -2.56
CA MET A 64 -4.21 10.07 -3.73
C MET A 64 -5.47 9.21 -3.93
N ALA A 65 -5.37 7.92 -3.67
CA ALA A 65 -6.50 7.02 -3.84
C ALA A 65 -7.64 7.36 -2.89
N TYR A 66 -7.33 7.91 -1.72
CA TYR A 66 -8.36 8.26 -0.74
C TYR A 66 -8.84 9.70 -0.90
N TYR A 67 -7.91 10.66 -0.95
CA TYR A 67 -8.27 12.08 -0.93
C TYR A 67 -8.62 12.63 -2.30
N GLU A 68 -8.16 11.97 -3.37
CA GLU A 68 -8.41 12.30 -4.77
C GLU A 68 -7.80 13.62 -5.20
N GLU A 69 -7.91 14.67 -4.38
CA GLU A 69 -7.31 15.97 -4.66
C GLU A 69 -6.22 16.24 -3.63
N LYS A 70 -5.06 16.66 -4.12
CA LYS A 70 -3.89 16.84 -3.24
C LYS A 70 -4.13 17.88 -2.14
N ASP A 71 -4.89 18.92 -2.42
CA ASP A 71 -5.13 19.98 -1.45
C ASP A 71 -6.11 19.53 -0.35
N LYS A 72 -6.76 18.39 -0.50
CA LYS A 72 -7.64 17.84 0.53
C LYS A 72 -6.91 16.92 1.49
N ALA A 73 -5.68 16.48 1.13
CA ALA A 73 -4.90 15.65 2.02
C ALA A 73 -4.37 16.49 3.18
N PRO A 74 -4.24 15.89 4.38
CA PRO A 74 -3.77 16.67 5.55
C PRO A 74 -2.31 17.06 5.49
N ILE A 75 -1.52 16.43 4.61
CA ILE A 75 -0.11 16.78 4.41
C ILE A 75 0.16 16.88 2.92
N LYS A 76 1.15 17.72 2.57
CA LYS A 76 1.59 17.87 1.19
C LYS A 76 2.73 16.90 0.89
N ASP A 77 2.88 16.56 -0.39
CA ASP A 77 3.97 15.68 -0.82
C ASP A 77 5.33 16.22 -0.39
N THR A 78 5.52 17.54 -0.50
CA THR A 78 6.78 18.15 -0.11
C THR A 78 7.05 18.04 1.39
N ASP A 79 5.99 18.15 2.20
CA ASP A 79 6.13 17.98 3.66
C ASP A 79 6.45 16.53 4.00
N LEU A 80 5.82 15.59 3.31
CA LEU A 80 6.12 14.18 3.50
C LEU A 80 7.61 13.92 3.24
N MET A 81 8.16 14.47 2.17
CA MET A 81 9.56 14.24 1.82
C MET A 81 10.53 14.92 2.77
N LYS A 82 10.15 16.05 3.37
CA LYS A 82 11.05 16.84 4.19
C LYS A 82 10.90 16.59 5.68
N GLU A 83 9.68 16.30 6.14
CA GLU A 83 9.37 16.32 7.57
C GLU A 83 9.02 14.96 8.15
N ALA A 84 8.72 13.96 7.31
CA ALA A 84 8.30 12.65 7.83
C ALA A 84 9.47 11.96 8.52
N LYS A 85 9.18 11.32 9.65
CA LYS A 85 10.19 10.61 10.42
C LYS A 85 10.31 9.17 9.92
N PRO A 86 11.50 8.56 10.05
CA PRO A 86 11.68 7.17 9.61
C PRO A 86 10.65 6.20 10.20
N VAL A 87 10.29 6.36 11.47
CA VAL A 87 9.29 5.48 12.08
C VAL A 87 7.92 5.66 11.43
N GLU A 88 7.59 6.87 11.00
CA GLU A 88 6.31 7.13 10.33
C GLU A 88 6.30 6.50 8.94
N ILE A 89 7.40 6.63 8.21
CA ILE A 89 7.54 6.01 6.89
C ILE A 89 7.45 4.49 7.00
N GLY A 90 8.12 3.91 7.98
CA GLY A 90 8.09 2.46 8.20
C GLY A 90 6.70 1.96 8.55
N THR A 91 6.00 2.67 9.43
CA THR A 91 4.64 2.32 9.82
C THR A 91 3.69 2.40 8.61
N ALA A 92 3.83 3.45 7.80
CA ALA A 92 3.01 3.60 6.60
C ALA A 92 3.30 2.49 5.59
N MET A 93 4.57 2.11 5.43
CA MET A 93 4.93 1.01 4.54
C MET A 93 4.27 -0.29 4.98
N LEU A 94 4.33 -0.60 6.28
CA LEU A 94 3.70 -1.81 6.81
C LEU A 94 2.19 -1.76 6.60
N ALA A 95 1.57 -0.59 6.75
CA ALA A 95 0.14 -0.44 6.50
C ALA A 95 -0.20 -0.74 5.04
N ILE A 96 0.62 -0.28 4.11
CA ILE A 96 0.41 -0.52 2.68
C ILE A 96 0.54 -2.01 2.37
N LEU A 97 1.58 -2.67 2.91
CA LEU A 97 1.76 -4.11 2.72
C LEU A 97 0.55 -4.88 3.24
N SER A 98 0.06 -4.50 4.42
CA SER A 98 -1.11 -5.14 5.03
C SER A 98 -2.37 -4.92 4.20
N MET A 99 -2.59 -3.70 3.73
CA MET A 99 -3.76 -3.40 2.91
C MET A 99 -3.73 -4.15 1.60
N ARG A 100 -2.56 -4.24 0.96
CA ARG A 100 -2.43 -4.98 -0.29
C ARG A 100 -2.73 -6.46 -0.08
N ALA A 101 -2.20 -7.04 1.00
CA ALA A 101 -2.48 -8.44 1.30
C ALA A 101 -3.98 -8.66 1.49
N GLU A 102 -4.64 -7.75 2.19
CA GLU A 102 -6.09 -7.83 2.41
C GLU A 102 -6.86 -7.65 1.11
N PHE A 103 -6.42 -6.74 0.26
CA PHE A 103 -7.08 -6.44 -1.01
C PHE A 103 -7.08 -7.66 -1.94
N TYR A 104 -6.00 -8.43 -1.94
CA TYR A 104 -5.88 -9.62 -2.79
C TYR A 104 -6.27 -10.91 -2.08
N HIS A 105 -6.66 -10.82 -0.81
CA HIS A 105 -7.02 -12.01 -0.05
C HIS A 105 -8.33 -12.60 -0.57
N VAL A 106 -8.32 -13.91 -0.78
CA VAL A 106 -9.53 -14.65 -1.12
C VAL A 106 -10.01 -15.30 0.16
N PRO A 107 -11.20 -14.94 0.67
CA PRO A 107 -11.69 -15.51 1.92
C PRO A 107 -11.82 -17.03 1.83
N GLU A 108 -11.43 -17.71 2.90
CA GLU A 108 -11.62 -19.15 3.00
C GLU A 108 -13.11 -19.49 3.04
N GLY A 109 -13.44 -20.62 2.41
CA GLY A 109 -14.83 -21.07 2.38
C GLY A 109 -15.66 -20.46 1.28
N GLU A 110 -15.13 -19.52 0.51
CA GLU A 110 -15.79 -19.02 -0.69
C GLU A 110 -15.62 -20.03 -1.81
N PRO A 111 -16.69 -20.45 -2.44
CA PRO A 111 -16.54 -21.40 -3.55
C PRO A 111 -15.90 -20.75 -4.74
N GLU A 112 -15.44 -21.13 -4.96
CA GLU A 112 -14.93 -20.58 -5.71
C GLU A 112 -15.30 -20.45 -6.71
N GLU A 113 -15.93 -20.16 -6.08
CA GLU A 113 -16.19 -20.12 -6.32
C GLU A 113 -15.98 -20.20 -6.87
N LYS A 114 -16.28 -20.82 -7.13
CA LYS A 114 -15.88 -21.37 -7.06
C LYS A 114 -15.27 -21.41 -7.60
N GLN A 115 -15.40 -21.37 -7.65
CA GLN A 115 -14.65 -21.89 -7.52
C GLN A 115 -14.25 -22.24 -7.74
N LYS A 116 -14.71 -22.45 -7.88
CA LYS A 116 -14.24 -23.21 -7.55
C LYS A 116 -13.75 -23.51 -7.77
N GLY A 117 -14.57 -23.64 -8.07
CA GLY A 117 -13.96 -24.37 -7.85
C GLY A 117 -13.41 -24.50 -7.93
N GLY A 118 -14.13 -24.63 -7.62
CA GLY A 118 -13.33 -25.27 -7.34
C GLY A 118 -13.01 -25.38 -7.27
N LYS A 119 -13.21 -25.58 -7.23
CA LYS A 119 -12.68 -26.19 -6.81
C LYS A 119 -12.40 -26.43 -6.71
N LYS A 120 -12.71 -26.17 -6.62
CA LYS A 120 -12.26 -26.77 -6.27
C LYS A 120 -12.00 -27.08 -6.35
N GLY A 121 -12.67 -26.64 -6.41
CA GLY A 121 -12.11 -27.35 -6.24
C GLY A 121 -11.99 -27.48 -6.35
N LYS A 122 -12.15 -27.43 -5.96
CA LYS A 122 -11.81 -27.93 -5.86
C LYS A 122 -11.67 -28.10 -5.98
N ASN A 123 -12.07 -28.00 -5.98
CA ASN A 123 -11.72 -28.48 -5.86
C ASN A 123 -11.69 -28.42 -6.06
N HIS A 124 -11.95 -28.29 -6.00
CA HIS A 124 -11.59 -28.57 -5.93
C HIS A 124 -11.69 -28.59 -6.20
#